data_1b395baf49eded8c6fe7c38b93f3dea1
#
_entry.id   1b395baf49eded8c6fe7c38b93f3dea1
#
_cell.length_a   1.000
_cell.length_b   1.000
_cell.length_c   1.000
_cell.angle_alpha   90.00
_cell.angle_beta   90.00
_cell.angle_gamma   90.00
#
_symmetry.space_group_name_H-M   'P 1'
#
loop_
_entity.id
_entity.type
_entity.pdbx_description
1 polymer ?
#
loop_
_entity_poly.entity_id
_entity_poly.type
_entity_poly.pdbx_seq_one_letter_code
_entity_poly.pdbx_strand_id
1 'polypeptide(L)'
;VDKMVWWTKITTAKATRYELADRRKMSATTEKLKELLAFEDESFEWLNVEDPSAYISHNIVLRNGILIASLYIAPKALLPDRDWVASLFKRERLSAMHRKALLAGQPMSMGNSEGALVCSCFKVGKNRMIETIKAKNITDEKQVTACLKAGGNCGSCLPEIRGLIKICQMEAQL
;
A
#
# COMPACT_ATOMS: atom_id res chain seq x y z
N VAL A 1 -30.66 -9.70 20.35
CA VAL A 1 -29.24 -9.64 20.81
C VAL A 1 -28.29 -9.99 19.67
N ASP A 2 -28.32 -9.26 18.55
CA ASP A 2 -27.45 -9.66 17.42
C ASP A 2 -26.98 -8.49 16.58
N LYS A 3 -26.42 -7.47 17.20
CA LYS A 3 -25.81 -6.35 16.46
C LYS A 3 -24.47 -5.99 17.07
N MET A 4 -23.50 -6.88 16.97
CA MET A 4 -22.13 -6.48 17.29
C MET A 4 -21.41 -6.04 16.00
N VAL A 5 -21.71 -4.85 15.56
CA VAL A 5 -20.79 -4.08 14.72
C VAL A 5 -19.79 -3.42 15.66
N TRP A 6 -18.57 -3.90 15.65
CA TRP A 6 -17.48 -3.13 16.28
C TRP A 6 -17.11 -1.98 15.37
N TRP A 7 -16.94 -0.80 15.95
CA TRP A 7 -16.48 0.34 15.18
C TRP A 7 -15.56 1.25 16.01
N THR A 8 -14.70 1.99 15.32
CA THR A 8 -13.87 3.03 15.92
C THR A 8 -13.75 4.22 14.97
N LYS A 9 -13.47 5.39 15.55
CA LYS A 9 -13.26 6.65 14.84
C LYS A 9 -11.89 7.20 15.20
N ILE A 10 -11.10 7.53 14.19
CA ILE A 10 -9.77 8.11 14.34
C ILE A 10 -9.70 9.38 13.49
N THR A 11 -9.45 10.52 14.12
CA THR A 11 -9.26 11.78 13.42
C THR A 11 -7.79 11.96 13.07
N THR A 12 -7.50 12.18 11.80
CA THR A 12 -6.17 12.52 11.29
C THR A 12 -6.13 14.00 10.88
N ALA A 13 -4.96 14.51 10.52
CA ALA A 13 -4.80 15.92 10.15
C ALA A 13 -5.64 16.35 8.94
N LYS A 14 -6.01 15.43 8.04
CA LYS A 14 -6.71 15.73 6.76
C LYS A 14 -7.96 14.90 6.53
N ALA A 15 -8.23 13.89 7.36
CA ALA A 15 -9.38 13.00 7.18
C ALA A 15 -9.84 12.41 8.51
N THR A 16 -11.08 11.96 8.56
CA THR A 16 -11.59 11.12 9.63
C THR A 16 -11.72 9.69 9.10
N ARG A 17 -11.12 8.74 9.81
CA ARG A 17 -11.17 7.31 9.51
C ARG A 17 -12.18 6.62 10.41
N TYR A 18 -13.06 5.85 9.82
CA TYR A 18 -13.94 4.93 10.50
C TYR A 18 -13.51 3.50 10.18
N GLU A 19 -13.42 2.65 11.17
CA GLU A 19 -13.20 1.23 11.01
C GLU A 19 -14.39 0.50 11.59
N LEU A 20 -14.91 -0.45 10.82
CA LEU A 20 -16.05 -1.27 11.21
C LEU A 20 -15.70 -2.74 11.02
N ALA A 21 -16.16 -3.58 11.94
CA ALA A 21 -16.07 -5.02 11.80
C ALA A 21 -17.42 -5.65 12.11
N ASP A 22 -17.90 -6.49 11.21
CA ASP A 22 -19.12 -7.27 11.35
C ASP A 22 -18.82 -8.74 11.02
N ARG A 23 -19.50 -9.66 11.67
CA ARG A 23 -19.47 -11.09 11.34
C ARG A 23 -20.31 -11.44 10.12
N ARG A 24 -21.27 -10.57 9.79
CA ARG A 24 -22.11 -10.72 8.60
C ARG A 24 -21.33 -10.24 7.37
N LYS A 25 -21.64 -10.86 6.24
CA LYS A 25 -21.14 -10.38 4.95
C LYS A 25 -21.70 -8.99 4.69
N MET A 26 -20.82 -8.02 4.59
CA MET A 26 -21.19 -6.65 4.23
C MET A 26 -21.06 -6.47 2.71
N SER A 27 -22.07 -5.90 2.12
CA SER A 27 -22.02 -5.37 0.78
C SER A 27 -22.51 -3.92 0.82
N ALA A 28 -21.79 -3.02 0.19
CA ALA A 28 -22.29 -1.68 -0.05
C ALA A 28 -22.19 -1.42 -1.53
N THR A 29 -23.32 -1.16 -2.17
CA THR A 29 -23.33 -0.70 -3.55
C THR A 29 -22.91 0.76 -3.62
N THR A 30 -22.38 1.18 -4.76
CA THR A 30 -21.98 2.57 -5.01
C THR A 30 -23.16 3.53 -4.77
N GLU A 31 -24.39 3.12 -5.12
CA GLU A 31 -25.63 3.90 -4.91
C GLU A 31 -25.88 4.16 -3.42
N LYS A 32 -25.75 3.11 -2.59
CA LYS A 32 -25.96 3.25 -1.15
C LYS A 32 -24.90 4.12 -0.49
N LEU A 33 -23.69 4.14 -1.04
CA LEU A 33 -22.63 5.04 -0.58
C LEU A 33 -22.88 6.48 -0.98
N LYS A 34 -23.35 6.72 -2.19
CA LYS A 34 -23.76 8.08 -2.64
C LYS A 34 -24.82 8.65 -1.71
N GLU A 35 -25.85 7.86 -1.41
CA GLU A 35 -26.90 8.22 -0.47
C GLU A 35 -26.35 8.52 0.94
N LEU A 36 -25.48 7.64 1.46
CA LEU A 36 -24.90 7.79 2.80
C LEU A 36 -23.98 9.01 2.93
N LEU A 37 -23.22 9.32 1.89
CA LEU A 37 -22.26 10.42 1.91
C LEU A 37 -22.88 11.75 1.44
N ALA A 38 -24.12 11.72 0.94
CA ALA A 38 -24.81 12.88 0.37
C ALA A 38 -23.98 13.65 -0.67
N PHE A 39 -23.16 12.95 -1.45
CA PHE A 39 -22.35 13.51 -2.54
C PHE A 39 -23.14 13.41 -3.84
N GLU A 40 -24.17 14.27 -3.99
CA GLU A 40 -25.08 14.27 -5.15
C GLU A 40 -24.61 15.19 -6.29
N ASP A 41 -23.54 15.96 -6.06
CA ASP A 41 -23.00 16.91 -7.03
C ASP A 41 -22.21 16.20 -8.14
N GLU A 42 -22.48 16.52 -9.40
CA GLU A 42 -21.76 16.01 -10.58
C GLU A 42 -20.24 16.32 -10.58
N SER A 43 -19.78 17.22 -9.70
CA SER A 43 -18.35 17.51 -9.53
C SER A 43 -17.54 16.37 -8.89
N PHE A 44 -18.21 15.34 -8.36
CA PHE A 44 -17.55 14.17 -7.78
C PHE A 44 -17.33 13.06 -8.80
N GLU A 45 -16.08 12.66 -8.95
CA GLU A 45 -15.69 11.49 -9.73
C GLU A 45 -15.72 10.26 -8.83
N TRP A 46 -16.52 9.26 -9.20
CA TRP A 46 -16.63 7.99 -8.50
C TRP A 46 -15.87 6.90 -9.24
N LEU A 47 -14.95 6.25 -8.54
CA LEU A 47 -14.23 5.09 -9.03
C LEU A 47 -14.55 3.91 -8.12
N ASN A 48 -14.89 2.77 -8.70
CA ASN A 48 -15.19 1.56 -7.95
C ASN A 48 -14.62 0.30 -8.59
N VAL A 49 -14.34 -0.68 -7.74
CA VAL A 49 -14.03 -2.05 -8.11
C VAL A 49 -14.82 -2.97 -7.17
N GLU A 50 -15.48 -3.95 -7.74
CA GLU A 50 -16.24 -4.95 -6.99
C GLU A 50 -15.84 -6.36 -7.42
N ASP A 51 -15.56 -7.22 -6.45
CA ASP A 51 -15.44 -8.66 -6.63
C ASP A 51 -16.37 -9.36 -5.63
N PRO A 52 -17.62 -9.68 -6.04
CA PRO A 52 -18.58 -10.34 -5.18
C PRO A 52 -18.11 -11.71 -4.69
N SER A 53 -17.29 -12.42 -5.47
CA SER A 53 -16.78 -13.76 -5.12
C SER A 53 -15.77 -13.70 -3.98
N ALA A 54 -14.95 -12.67 -3.92
CA ALA A 54 -13.99 -12.42 -2.86
C ALA A 54 -14.54 -11.51 -1.73
N TYR A 55 -15.79 -11.02 -1.85
CA TYR A 55 -16.39 -10.03 -0.94
C TYR A 55 -15.58 -8.74 -0.85
N ILE A 56 -15.07 -8.28 -1.98
CA ILE A 56 -14.28 -7.05 -2.10
C ILE A 56 -15.14 -5.97 -2.76
N SER A 57 -15.15 -4.79 -2.16
CA SER A 57 -15.70 -3.57 -2.74
C SER A 57 -14.80 -2.39 -2.35
N HIS A 58 -14.21 -1.75 -3.34
CA HIS A 58 -13.39 -0.56 -3.18
C HIS A 58 -14.10 0.61 -3.88
N ASN A 59 -14.38 1.66 -3.12
CA ASN A 59 -15.06 2.86 -3.61
C ASN A 59 -14.22 4.08 -3.28
N ILE A 60 -13.92 4.89 -4.26
CA ILE A 60 -13.06 6.06 -4.19
C ILE A 60 -13.83 7.25 -4.72
N VAL A 61 -13.82 8.34 -3.99
CA VAL A 61 -14.47 9.59 -4.38
C VAL A 61 -13.42 10.68 -4.52
N LEU A 62 -13.38 11.28 -5.70
CA LEU A 62 -12.47 12.37 -6.02
C LEU A 62 -13.27 13.62 -6.38
N ARG A 63 -12.68 14.77 -6.12
CA ARG A 63 -13.14 16.07 -6.64
C ARG A 63 -11.96 16.83 -7.17
N ASN A 64 -11.98 17.19 -8.45
CA ASN A 64 -10.86 17.85 -9.12
C ASN A 64 -9.51 17.11 -8.97
N GLY A 65 -9.55 15.77 -8.89
CA GLY A 65 -8.38 14.94 -8.68
C GLY A 65 -7.86 14.86 -7.25
N ILE A 66 -8.57 15.46 -6.28
CA ILE A 66 -8.29 15.39 -4.84
C ILE A 66 -9.09 14.23 -4.24
N LEU A 67 -8.49 13.45 -3.37
CA LEU A 67 -9.19 12.39 -2.64
C LEU A 67 -10.09 12.98 -1.56
N ILE A 68 -11.39 12.76 -1.70
CA ILE A 68 -12.43 13.24 -0.78
C ILE A 68 -12.86 12.15 0.19
N ALA A 69 -13.10 10.94 -0.34
CA ALA A 69 -13.47 9.79 0.46
C ALA A 69 -12.95 8.49 -0.16
N SER A 70 -12.76 7.48 0.67
CA SER A 70 -12.54 6.12 0.22
C SER A 70 -13.21 5.13 1.18
N LEU A 71 -13.84 4.10 0.63
CA LEU A 71 -14.40 3.01 1.41
C LEU A 71 -13.88 1.68 0.87
N TYR A 72 -13.42 0.85 1.78
CA TYR A 72 -12.96 -0.50 1.50
C TYR A 72 -13.76 -1.49 2.31
N ILE A 73 -14.39 -2.43 1.65
CA ILE A 73 -15.05 -3.58 2.25
C ILE A 73 -14.32 -4.81 1.74
N ALA A 74 -13.73 -5.58 2.64
CA ALA A 74 -13.00 -6.79 2.30
C ALA A 74 -12.79 -7.65 3.55
N PRO A 75 -12.47 -8.95 3.40
CA PRO A 75 -11.89 -9.73 4.47
C PRO A 75 -10.65 -9.03 5.06
N LYS A 76 -10.46 -9.11 6.38
CA LYS A 76 -9.41 -8.36 7.09
C LYS A 76 -8.02 -8.44 6.44
N ALA A 77 -7.65 -9.61 5.92
CA ALA A 77 -6.34 -9.83 5.29
C ALA A 77 -6.17 -9.09 3.95
N LEU A 78 -7.27 -8.66 3.34
CA LEU A 78 -7.30 -8.02 2.02
C LEU A 78 -7.59 -6.50 2.09
N LEU A 79 -7.78 -5.97 3.31
CA LEU A 79 -7.93 -4.53 3.50
C LEU A 79 -6.60 -3.82 3.24
N PRO A 80 -6.63 -2.64 2.59
CA PRO A 80 -5.43 -1.86 2.34
C PRO A 80 -4.76 -1.38 3.64
N ASP A 81 -3.46 -1.10 3.54
CA ASP A 81 -2.73 -0.46 4.64
C ASP A 81 -3.34 0.91 4.95
N ARG A 82 -3.69 1.11 6.21
CA ARG A 82 -4.44 2.27 6.70
C ARG A 82 -3.65 3.56 6.62
N ASP A 83 -2.37 3.50 6.94
CA ASP A 83 -1.50 4.67 6.99
C ASP A 83 -1.12 5.10 5.56
N TRP A 84 -0.96 4.13 4.66
CA TRP A 84 -0.80 4.42 3.25
C TRP A 84 -2.03 5.15 2.68
N VAL A 85 -3.24 4.63 2.88
CA VAL A 85 -4.47 5.30 2.43
C VAL A 85 -4.59 6.69 3.04
N ALA A 86 -4.36 6.84 4.36
CA ALA A 86 -4.40 8.14 5.04
C ALA A 86 -3.37 9.13 4.47
N SER A 87 -2.22 8.64 4.00
CA SER A 87 -1.19 9.48 3.39
C SER A 87 -1.65 10.14 2.08
N LEU A 88 -2.55 9.48 1.35
CA LEU A 88 -3.06 9.98 0.07
C LEU A 88 -4.03 11.15 0.24
N PHE A 89 -4.72 11.28 1.38
CA PHE A 89 -5.54 12.46 1.69
C PHE A 89 -4.72 13.74 1.92
N LYS A 90 -3.40 13.62 2.13
CA LYS A 90 -2.51 14.77 2.27
C LYS A 90 -2.05 15.35 0.95
N ARG A 91 -2.29 14.66 -0.17
CA ARG A 91 -1.87 15.08 -1.50
C ARG A 91 -2.83 16.11 -2.08
N GLU A 92 -2.28 17.13 -2.70
CA GLU A 92 -3.08 18.15 -3.40
C GLU A 92 -3.80 17.57 -4.63
N ARG A 93 -3.22 16.56 -5.27
CA ARG A 93 -3.82 15.89 -6.42
C ARG A 93 -3.28 14.47 -6.56
N LEU A 94 -4.14 13.55 -6.96
CA LEU A 94 -3.76 12.17 -7.23
C LEU A 94 -3.37 12.00 -8.70
N SER A 95 -2.24 11.34 -8.95
CA SER A 95 -1.85 10.88 -10.29
C SER A 95 -2.69 9.67 -10.71
N ALA A 96 -2.66 9.35 -12.01
CA ALA A 96 -3.31 8.12 -12.53
C ALA A 96 -2.83 6.85 -11.81
N MET A 97 -1.54 6.81 -11.41
CA MET A 97 -0.98 5.70 -10.65
C MET A 97 -1.59 5.59 -9.25
N HIS A 98 -1.76 6.71 -8.53
CA HIS A 98 -2.40 6.71 -7.22
C HIS A 98 -3.86 6.25 -7.30
N ARG A 99 -4.60 6.63 -8.36
CA ARG A 99 -5.97 6.18 -8.60
C ARG A 99 -6.05 4.67 -8.80
N LYS A 100 -5.16 4.11 -9.64
CA LYS A 100 -5.04 2.66 -9.85
C LYS A 100 -4.68 1.93 -8.55
N ALA A 101 -3.75 2.48 -7.77
CA ALA A 101 -3.35 1.93 -6.48
C ALA A 101 -4.50 1.87 -5.47
N LEU A 102 -5.30 2.95 -5.38
CA LEU A 102 -6.50 2.99 -4.53
C LEU A 102 -7.52 1.94 -4.95
N LEU A 103 -7.78 1.79 -6.26
CA LEU A 103 -8.68 0.76 -6.77
C LEU A 103 -8.16 -0.66 -6.50
N ALA A 104 -6.84 -0.87 -6.61
CA ALA A 104 -6.22 -2.15 -6.28
C ALA A 104 -6.14 -2.42 -4.76
N GLY A 105 -6.39 -1.42 -3.91
CA GLY A 105 -6.29 -1.55 -2.46
C GLY A 105 -4.86 -1.73 -1.95
N GLN A 106 -3.86 -1.42 -2.77
CA GLN A 106 -2.44 -1.57 -2.41
C GLN A 106 -1.59 -0.52 -3.11
N PRO A 107 -0.48 -0.06 -2.48
CA PRO A 107 0.44 0.82 -3.15
C PRO A 107 0.91 0.17 -4.45
N MET A 108 0.69 0.82 -5.57
CA MET A 108 1.43 0.43 -6.76
C MET A 108 2.86 0.88 -6.55
N SER A 109 3.76 -0.05 -6.31
CA SER A 109 5.16 0.20 -6.54
C SER A 109 5.28 0.65 -8.00
N MET A 110 5.94 1.78 -8.23
CA MET A 110 6.38 2.15 -9.58
C MET A 110 7.21 0.97 -10.10
N GLY A 111 6.60 0.11 -10.93
CA GLY A 111 7.07 -1.19 -11.40
C GLY A 111 8.04 -1.81 -10.42
N ASN A 112 7.62 -2.80 -9.67
CA ASN A 112 8.42 -3.66 -8.77
C ASN A 112 9.87 -3.16 -8.43
N SER A 113 10.02 -1.84 -8.21
CA SER A 113 11.35 -1.22 -8.07
C SER A 113 12.10 -1.78 -6.86
N GLU A 114 11.38 -2.14 -5.81
CA GLU A 114 11.98 -2.74 -4.61
C GLU A 114 12.18 -4.26 -4.71
N GLY A 115 11.37 -4.97 -5.54
CA GLY A 115 11.39 -6.44 -5.61
C GLY A 115 10.89 -7.12 -4.33
N ALA A 116 11.14 -8.43 -4.22
CA ALA A 116 10.82 -9.19 -2.99
C ALA A 116 11.55 -8.60 -1.78
N LEU A 117 10.87 -8.57 -0.64
CA LEU A 117 11.42 -7.99 0.59
C LEU A 117 12.57 -8.86 1.15
N VAL A 118 13.76 -8.31 1.18
CA VAL A 118 14.96 -8.95 1.73
C VAL A 118 15.19 -8.56 3.19
N CYS A 119 15.11 -7.28 3.51
CA CYS A 119 15.27 -6.80 4.87
C CYS A 119 13.96 -6.27 5.45
N SER A 120 13.30 -7.03 6.31
CA SER A 120 12.02 -6.64 6.94
C SER A 120 12.18 -5.49 7.93
N CYS A 121 13.30 -5.38 8.64
CA CYS A 121 13.55 -4.32 9.63
C CYS A 121 13.60 -2.94 8.98
N PHE A 122 14.20 -2.84 7.82
CA PHE A 122 14.40 -1.57 7.10
C PHE A 122 13.60 -1.51 5.79
N LYS A 123 12.72 -2.48 5.54
CA LYS A 123 11.84 -2.57 4.36
C LYS A 123 12.60 -2.42 3.03
N VAL A 124 13.76 -3.08 2.92
CA VAL A 124 14.58 -3.04 1.71
C VAL A 124 14.27 -4.25 0.84
N GLY A 125 13.86 -3.99 -0.39
CA GLY A 125 13.58 -5.00 -1.40
C GLY A 125 14.81 -5.40 -2.22
N LYS A 126 14.70 -6.55 -2.90
CA LYS A 126 15.77 -7.20 -3.67
C LYS A 126 16.30 -6.28 -4.79
N ASN A 127 15.41 -5.64 -5.54
CA ASN A 127 15.80 -4.83 -6.69
C ASN A 127 16.59 -3.59 -6.25
N ARG A 128 16.10 -2.88 -5.23
CA ARG A 128 16.81 -1.75 -4.65
C ARG A 128 18.19 -2.16 -4.10
N MET A 129 18.27 -3.35 -3.51
CA MET A 129 19.54 -3.87 -3.01
C MET A 129 20.51 -4.15 -4.16
N ILE A 130 20.08 -4.83 -5.22
CA ILE A 130 20.87 -5.11 -6.42
C ILE A 130 21.32 -3.80 -7.09
N GLU A 131 20.42 -2.84 -7.25
CA GLU A 131 20.71 -1.52 -7.83
C GLU A 131 21.79 -0.79 -7.02
N THR A 132 21.68 -0.80 -5.70
CA THR A 132 22.68 -0.18 -4.82
C THR A 132 24.03 -0.89 -4.88
N ILE A 133 24.04 -2.24 -4.91
CA ILE A 133 25.26 -3.05 -5.03
C ILE A 133 25.98 -2.72 -6.34
N LYS A 134 25.25 -2.70 -7.46
CA LYS A 134 25.83 -2.40 -8.78
C LYS A 134 26.31 -0.94 -8.89
N ALA A 135 25.47 0.02 -8.49
CA ALA A 135 25.79 1.44 -8.61
C ALA A 135 27.02 1.87 -7.78
N LYS A 136 27.26 1.18 -6.65
CA LYS A 136 28.35 1.51 -5.73
C LYS A 136 29.49 0.50 -5.72
N ASN A 137 29.45 -0.50 -6.61
CA ASN A 137 30.43 -1.61 -6.68
C ASN A 137 30.67 -2.26 -5.31
N ILE A 138 29.59 -2.57 -4.59
CA ILE A 138 29.64 -3.12 -3.24
C ILE A 138 30.16 -4.57 -3.27
N THR A 139 31.13 -4.88 -2.40
CA THR A 139 31.80 -6.17 -2.34
C THR A 139 31.56 -6.95 -1.04
N ASP A 140 31.04 -6.29 -0.02
CA ASP A 140 30.74 -6.93 1.28
C ASP A 140 29.45 -6.40 1.92
N GLU A 141 28.92 -7.17 2.88
CA GLU A 141 27.64 -6.84 3.54
C GLU A 141 27.71 -5.60 4.44
N LYS A 142 28.88 -5.20 4.93
CA LYS A 142 29.02 -3.99 5.77
C LYS A 142 28.77 -2.74 4.94
N GLN A 143 29.19 -2.73 3.68
CA GLN A 143 28.93 -1.65 2.75
C GLN A 143 27.40 -1.55 2.43
N VAL A 144 26.73 -2.70 2.27
CA VAL A 144 25.26 -2.71 2.13
C VAL A 144 24.60 -2.13 3.38
N THR A 145 25.05 -2.52 4.56
CA THR A 145 24.54 -2.00 5.84
C THR A 145 24.77 -0.50 5.96
N ALA A 146 25.92 0.00 5.56
CA ALA A 146 26.21 1.43 5.59
C ALA A 146 25.27 2.24 4.66
N CYS A 147 24.90 1.68 3.50
CA CYS A 147 24.05 2.37 2.50
C CYS A 147 22.55 2.23 2.79
N LEU A 148 22.10 1.05 3.18
CA LEU A 148 20.67 0.69 3.24
C LEU A 148 20.20 0.33 4.66
N LYS A 149 21.10 0.32 5.63
CA LYS A 149 20.89 -0.18 7.01
C LYS A 149 20.50 -1.68 7.06
N ALA A 150 20.33 -2.34 5.93
CA ALA A 150 19.99 -3.75 5.84
C ALA A 150 21.10 -4.62 6.44
N GLY A 151 20.71 -5.60 7.26
CA GLY A 151 21.66 -6.43 8.03
C GLY A 151 22.10 -5.82 9.37
N GLY A 152 21.86 -4.53 9.60
CA GLY A 152 22.35 -3.80 10.79
C GLY A 152 21.51 -3.96 12.05
N ASN A 153 20.37 -4.65 12.02
CA ASN A 153 19.53 -4.88 13.20
C ASN A 153 19.54 -6.37 13.59
N CYS A 154 18.58 -7.15 13.10
CA CYS A 154 18.45 -8.57 13.48
C CYS A 154 19.43 -9.50 12.76
N GLY A 155 20.03 -9.07 11.64
CA GLY A 155 21.01 -9.84 10.87
C GLY A 155 20.43 -11.00 10.04
N SER A 156 19.14 -11.30 10.13
CA SER A 156 18.51 -12.47 9.45
C SER A 156 18.63 -12.42 7.92
N CYS A 157 18.75 -11.23 7.32
CA CYS A 157 18.91 -11.06 5.88
C CYS A 157 20.37 -11.14 5.38
N LEU A 158 21.37 -11.24 6.25
CA LEU A 158 22.78 -11.27 5.84
C LEU A 158 23.12 -12.40 4.86
N PRO A 159 22.62 -13.65 5.02
CA PRO A 159 22.89 -14.71 4.04
C PRO A 159 22.39 -14.36 2.64
N GLU A 160 21.20 -13.75 2.53
CA GLU A 160 20.62 -13.34 1.25
C GLU A 160 21.40 -12.15 0.65
N ILE A 161 21.80 -11.18 1.47
CA ILE A 161 22.64 -10.05 1.03
C ILE A 161 23.95 -10.55 0.41
N ARG A 162 24.64 -11.51 1.07
CA ARG A 162 25.88 -12.12 0.54
C ARG A 162 25.64 -12.84 -0.79
N GLY A 163 24.50 -13.52 -0.92
CA GLY A 163 24.08 -14.16 -2.17
C GLY A 163 23.92 -13.15 -3.30
N LEU A 164 23.25 -12.03 -3.04
CA LEU A 164 23.04 -10.96 -4.02
C LEU A 164 24.34 -10.28 -4.45
N ILE A 165 25.26 -10.04 -3.52
CA ILE A 165 26.59 -9.49 -3.83
C ILE A 165 27.34 -10.42 -4.80
N LYS A 166 27.36 -11.73 -4.52
CA LYS A 166 28.02 -12.71 -5.41
C LYS A 166 27.41 -12.73 -6.80
N ILE A 167 26.08 -12.72 -6.91
CA ILE A 167 25.40 -12.68 -8.20
C ILE A 167 25.80 -11.43 -8.99
N CYS A 168 25.77 -10.26 -8.36
CA CYS A 168 26.14 -9.01 -9.01
C CYS A 168 27.62 -8.98 -9.46
N GLN A 169 28.52 -9.58 -8.69
CA GLN A 169 29.94 -9.70 -9.05
C GLN A 169 30.16 -10.63 -10.24
N MET A 170 29.45 -11.75 -10.31
CA MET A 170 29.51 -12.68 -11.46
C MET A 170 28.99 -12.04 -12.75
N GLU A 171 27.91 -11.28 -12.67
CA GLU A 171 27.33 -10.55 -13.82
C GLU A 171 28.26 -9.42 -14.34
N ALA A 172 29.09 -8.85 -13.47
CA ALA A 172 30.03 -7.79 -13.86
C ALA A 172 31.32 -8.32 -14.53
N GLN A 173 31.55 -9.63 -14.54
CA GLN A 173 32.71 -10.30 -15.15
C GLN A 173 32.42 -10.89 -16.52
N LEU A 174 31.15 -10.82 -16.97
CA LEU A 174 30.68 -11.28 -18.28
C LEU A 174 30.58 -10.09 -19.26
#